data_c801ec3cb3802dcc8bbf116963f626d4
#
_entry.id   c801ec3cb3802dcc8bbf116963f626d4
#
_cell.length_a   1.000
_cell.length_b   1.000
_cell.length_c   1.000
_cell.angle_alpha   90.00
_cell.angle_beta   90.00
_cell.angle_gamma   90.00
#
_symmetry.space_group_name_H-M   'P 1'
#
loop_
_entity.id
_entity.type
_entity.pdbx_description
1 polymer ?
#
loop_
_entity_poly.entity_id
_entity_poly.type
_entity_poly.pdbx_seq_one_letter_code
_entity_poly.pdbx_strand_id
1 'polypeptide(L)'
;VYKRQSPSKAFNMPGPASSYAIIENDELRHRFQVYMEAGEFSEGHLFAYLSVAAAYSHGTEWLDQVIAYIKANIDFTENYLKEHIPAIRMIRPQASYLIFLDCRELGLNQKELNNLFVEDAHLALNEGTTFGKEGEGFMRLNIACPRATLEKALKQLEQAVNNR
;
A
#
# COMPACT_ATOMS: atom_id res chain seq x y z
N VAL A 1 13.03 -9.04 -21.96
CA VAL A 1 12.24 -8.82 -20.74
C VAL A 1 12.98 -7.83 -19.86
N TYR A 2 12.30 -6.85 -19.33
CA TYR A 2 12.88 -5.96 -18.34
C TYR A 2 12.01 -5.96 -17.07
N LYS A 3 12.65 -5.80 -15.93
CA LYS A 3 11.99 -5.64 -14.63
C LYS A 3 12.42 -4.33 -14.00
N ARG A 4 11.49 -3.66 -13.38
CA ARG A 4 11.74 -2.49 -12.54
C ARG A 4 11.20 -2.78 -11.14
N GLN A 5 12.07 -2.73 -10.14
CA GLN A 5 11.78 -3.14 -8.78
C GLN A 5 12.28 -2.12 -7.75
N SER A 6 11.66 -2.12 -6.58
CA SER A 6 12.10 -1.32 -5.45
C SER A 6 11.92 -2.12 -4.15
N PRO A 7 12.85 -2.06 -3.20
CA PRO A 7 12.72 -2.67 -1.88
C PRO A 7 11.73 -1.92 -0.97
N SER A 8 11.25 -0.76 -1.40
CA SER A 8 10.42 0.15 -0.58
C SER A 8 9.22 -0.51 0.08
N LYS A 9 8.55 -1.43 -0.63
CA LYS A 9 7.37 -2.12 -0.11
C LYS A 9 7.73 -3.38 0.65
N ALA A 10 8.62 -4.21 0.10
CA ALA A 10 9.00 -5.48 0.73
C ALA A 10 9.71 -5.29 2.07
N PHE A 11 10.60 -4.31 2.17
CA PHE A 11 11.43 -4.07 3.36
C PHE A 11 11.04 -2.79 4.13
N ASN A 12 9.89 -2.18 3.82
CA ASN A 12 9.45 -0.93 4.45
C ASN A 12 10.52 0.18 4.41
N MET A 13 11.16 0.35 3.24
CA MET A 13 12.27 1.26 3.03
C MET A 13 11.96 2.33 1.96
N PRO A 14 10.90 3.14 2.09
CA PRO A 14 10.60 4.18 1.11
C PRO A 14 11.58 5.37 1.19
N GLY A 15 12.11 5.66 2.39
CA GLY A 15 12.98 6.80 2.63
C GLY A 15 14.27 6.84 1.77
N PRO A 16 14.99 5.71 1.59
CA PRO A 16 16.15 5.65 0.71
C PRO A 16 15.86 5.92 -0.78
N ALA A 17 14.58 5.92 -1.20
CA ALA A 17 14.15 6.22 -2.57
C ALA A 17 14.92 5.42 -3.65
N SER A 18 15.25 4.16 -3.35
CA SER A 18 16.03 3.29 -4.22
C SER A 18 15.16 2.39 -5.08
N SER A 19 15.54 2.26 -6.35
CA SER A 19 14.96 1.30 -7.27
C SER A 19 16.02 0.82 -8.25
N TYR A 20 15.78 -0.33 -8.88
CA TYR A 20 16.65 -0.85 -9.92
C TYR A 20 15.85 -1.36 -11.11
N ALA A 21 16.49 -1.35 -12.28
CA ALA A 21 15.94 -1.89 -13.49
C ALA A 21 16.88 -2.97 -14.06
N ILE A 22 16.30 -4.08 -14.52
CA ILE A 22 17.01 -5.14 -15.22
C ILE A 22 16.54 -5.08 -16.69
N ILE A 23 17.43 -4.74 -17.60
CA ILE A 23 17.14 -4.58 -19.01
C ILE A 23 18.14 -5.43 -19.80
N GLU A 24 17.67 -6.55 -20.33
CA GLU A 24 18.51 -7.51 -21.08
C GLU A 24 18.90 -6.99 -22.47
N ASN A 25 17.99 -6.28 -23.14
CA ASN A 25 18.25 -5.70 -24.44
C ASN A 25 19.26 -4.55 -24.35
N ASP A 26 20.40 -4.70 -25.02
CA ASP A 26 21.53 -3.77 -24.94
C ASP A 26 21.19 -2.37 -25.45
N GLU A 27 20.47 -2.27 -26.57
CA GLU A 27 20.07 -0.99 -27.14
C GLU A 27 19.10 -0.24 -26.19
N LEU A 28 18.10 -0.95 -25.68
CA LEU A 28 17.15 -0.36 -24.75
C LEU A 28 17.83 0.07 -23.44
N ARG A 29 18.75 -0.76 -22.93
CA ARG A 29 19.53 -0.43 -21.73
C ARG A 29 20.40 0.80 -21.93
N HIS A 30 21.10 0.88 -23.07
CA HIS A 30 21.91 2.04 -23.40
C HIS A 30 21.06 3.31 -23.53
N ARG A 31 19.93 3.27 -24.23
CA ARG A 31 19.03 4.41 -24.36
C ARG A 31 18.48 4.85 -22.99
N PHE A 32 18.15 3.92 -22.13
CA PHE A 32 17.70 4.20 -20.76
C PHE A 32 18.81 4.88 -19.94
N GLN A 33 20.04 4.36 -20.01
CA GLN A 33 21.20 4.94 -19.30
C GLN A 33 21.48 6.37 -19.78
N VAL A 34 21.56 6.60 -21.09
CA VAL A 34 21.77 7.93 -21.65
C VAL A 34 20.70 8.92 -21.20
N TYR A 35 19.44 8.49 -21.16
CA TYR A 35 18.35 9.34 -20.69
C TYR A 35 18.48 9.68 -19.19
N MET A 36 18.83 8.71 -18.37
CA MET A 36 19.03 8.90 -16.92
C MET A 36 20.22 9.83 -16.63
N GLU A 37 21.34 9.64 -17.34
CA GLU A 37 22.54 10.47 -17.22
C GLU A 37 22.31 11.91 -17.68
N ALA A 38 21.62 12.10 -18.79
CA ALA A 38 21.29 13.42 -19.33
C ALA A 38 20.42 14.25 -18.37
N GLY A 39 19.60 13.59 -17.52
CA GLY A 39 18.77 14.23 -16.52
C GLY A 39 19.37 14.23 -15.11
N GLU A 40 20.59 13.72 -14.94
CA GLU A 40 21.25 13.54 -13.63
C GLU A 40 20.40 12.69 -12.65
N PHE A 41 19.57 11.76 -13.19
CA PHE A 41 18.71 10.89 -12.37
C PHE A 41 19.38 9.58 -11.94
N SER A 42 20.62 9.36 -12.40
CA SER A 42 21.33 8.09 -12.18
C SER A 42 22.02 7.99 -10.82
N GLU A 43 22.27 9.11 -10.18
CA GLU A 43 23.00 9.15 -8.92
C GLU A 43 22.08 8.93 -7.73
N GLY A 44 22.32 7.78 -7.07
CA GLY A 44 21.63 7.43 -5.84
C GLY A 44 22.41 7.89 -4.60
N HIS A 45 21.74 7.85 -3.49
CA HIS A 45 22.32 8.14 -2.20
C HIS A 45 23.11 6.94 -1.67
N LEU A 46 24.32 7.14 -1.11
CA LEU A 46 25.17 6.06 -0.62
C LEU A 46 24.44 5.08 0.32
N PHE A 47 23.68 5.61 1.29
CA PHE A 47 22.93 4.77 2.22
C PHE A 47 21.78 4.02 1.54
N ALA A 48 21.27 4.49 0.41
CA ALA A 48 20.31 3.76 -0.36
C ALA A 48 20.89 2.46 -0.93
N TYR A 49 22.10 2.52 -1.48
CA TYR A 49 22.79 1.33 -1.99
C TYR A 49 23.13 0.34 -0.89
N LEU A 50 23.71 0.83 0.22
CA LEU A 50 24.08 -0.01 1.35
C LEU A 50 22.86 -0.67 2.01
N SER A 51 21.78 0.07 2.19
CA SER A 51 20.55 -0.46 2.79
C SER A 51 19.87 -1.50 1.90
N VAL A 52 19.85 -1.29 0.58
CA VAL A 52 19.34 -2.28 -0.38
C VAL A 52 20.16 -3.55 -0.33
N ALA A 53 21.50 -3.44 -0.39
CA ALA A 53 22.40 -4.59 -0.32
C ALA A 53 22.18 -5.37 0.99
N ALA A 54 22.12 -4.69 2.13
CA ALA A 54 21.89 -5.30 3.44
C ALA A 54 20.52 -6.00 3.51
N ALA A 55 19.45 -5.34 3.04
CA ALA A 55 18.09 -5.91 3.04
C ALA A 55 18.00 -7.21 2.23
N TYR A 56 18.56 -7.22 1.02
CA TYR A 56 18.55 -8.42 0.18
C TYR A 56 19.50 -9.52 0.66
N SER A 57 20.61 -9.17 1.30
CA SER A 57 21.57 -10.17 1.80
C SER A 57 21.17 -10.78 3.14
N HIS A 58 20.48 -10.02 3.99
CA HIS A 58 20.25 -10.41 5.39
C HIS A 58 18.80 -10.29 5.86
N GLY A 59 17.89 -9.73 5.04
CA GLY A 59 16.52 -9.41 5.45
C GLY A 59 15.49 -10.52 5.25
N THR A 60 15.87 -11.71 4.79
CA THR A 60 14.92 -12.77 4.41
C THR A 60 14.04 -13.21 5.59
N GLU A 61 14.64 -13.51 6.73
CA GLU A 61 13.91 -13.95 7.94
C GLU A 61 12.90 -12.89 8.41
N TRP A 62 13.32 -11.63 8.43
CA TRP A 62 12.45 -10.51 8.77
C TRP A 62 11.28 -10.38 7.77
N LEU A 63 11.58 -10.51 6.48
CA LEU A 63 10.57 -10.42 5.43
C LEU A 63 9.52 -11.52 5.55
N ASP A 64 9.93 -12.75 5.83
CA ASP A 64 9.02 -13.90 6.01
C ASP A 64 8.08 -13.68 7.20
N GLN A 65 8.62 -13.18 8.32
CA GLN A 65 7.81 -12.84 9.51
C GLN A 65 6.81 -11.70 9.20
N VAL A 66 7.24 -10.66 8.50
CA VAL A 66 6.37 -9.54 8.11
C VAL A 66 5.28 -9.99 7.14
N ILE A 67 5.58 -10.83 6.17
CA ILE A 67 4.59 -11.39 5.25
C ILE A 67 3.53 -12.20 6.01
N ALA A 68 3.95 -13.04 6.95
CA ALA A 68 3.03 -13.81 7.79
C ALA A 68 2.13 -12.88 8.64
N TYR A 69 2.71 -11.84 9.22
CA TYR A 69 1.97 -10.84 10.00
C TYR A 69 0.95 -10.06 9.16
N ILE A 70 1.35 -9.59 7.98
CA ILE A 70 0.46 -8.89 7.04
C ILE A 70 -0.67 -9.80 6.60
N LYS A 71 -0.39 -11.07 6.28
CA LYS A 71 -1.42 -12.06 5.93
C LYS A 71 -2.45 -12.22 7.05
N ALA A 72 -2.00 -12.31 8.30
CA ALA A 72 -2.90 -12.36 9.45
C ALA A 72 -3.73 -11.07 9.62
N ASN A 73 -3.16 -9.90 9.30
CA ASN A 73 -3.91 -8.64 9.28
C ASN A 73 -4.95 -8.58 8.15
N ILE A 74 -4.65 -9.14 6.97
CA ILE A 74 -5.61 -9.27 5.87
C ILE A 74 -6.80 -10.12 6.32
N ASP A 75 -6.52 -11.32 6.83
CA ASP A 75 -7.55 -12.26 7.27
C ASP A 75 -8.42 -11.64 8.38
N PHE A 76 -7.80 -10.97 9.34
CA PHE A 76 -8.52 -10.25 10.39
C PHE A 76 -9.42 -9.15 9.85
N THR A 77 -8.90 -8.30 8.96
CA THR A 77 -9.68 -7.19 8.37
C THR A 77 -10.87 -7.72 7.59
N GLU A 78 -10.66 -8.74 6.77
CA GLU A 78 -11.72 -9.35 5.98
C GLU A 78 -12.85 -9.90 6.86
N ASN A 79 -12.51 -10.63 7.91
CA ASN A 79 -13.48 -11.21 8.84
C ASN A 79 -14.21 -10.12 9.63
N TYR A 80 -13.48 -9.13 10.13
CA TYR A 80 -14.06 -8.00 10.86
C TYR A 80 -15.09 -7.25 10.01
N LEU A 81 -14.75 -6.90 8.77
CA LEU A 81 -15.69 -6.20 7.88
C LEU A 81 -16.92 -7.04 7.59
N LYS A 82 -16.76 -8.33 7.29
CA LYS A 82 -17.90 -9.24 7.05
C LYS A 82 -18.85 -9.34 8.24
N GLU A 83 -18.31 -9.34 9.45
CA GLU A 83 -19.08 -9.54 10.69
C GLU A 83 -19.72 -8.23 11.18
N HIS A 84 -18.99 -7.12 11.11
CA HIS A 84 -19.37 -5.86 11.77
C HIS A 84 -19.79 -4.75 10.81
N ILE A 85 -19.30 -4.75 9.56
CA ILE A 85 -19.56 -3.69 8.57
C ILE A 85 -19.82 -4.30 7.18
N PRO A 86 -20.86 -5.13 6.99
CA PRO A 86 -21.06 -5.87 5.76
C PRO A 86 -21.26 -5.00 4.50
N ALA A 87 -21.60 -3.73 4.68
CA ALA A 87 -21.70 -2.75 3.58
C ALA A 87 -20.34 -2.29 3.03
N ILE A 88 -19.23 -2.66 3.70
CA ILE A 88 -17.87 -2.40 3.21
C ILE A 88 -17.20 -3.73 2.90
N ARG A 89 -16.78 -3.92 1.65
CA ARG A 89 -16.09 -5.13 1.21
C ARG A 89 -14.61 -4.87 0.98
N MET A 90 -13.76 -5.71 1.52
CA MET A 90 -12.35 -5.69 1.21
C MET A 90 -12.08 -6.40 -0.12
N ILE A 91 -11.37 -5.73 -1.03
CA ILE A 91 -10.76 -6.41 -2.17
C ILE A 91 -9.49 -7.09 -1.68
N ARG A 92 -9.52 -8.44 -1.60
CA ARG A 92 -8.39 -9.21 -1.08
C ARG A 92 -7.17 -9.04 -1.98
N PRO A 93 -6.04 -8.51 -1.46
CA PRO A 93 -4.85 -8.27 -2.27
C PRO A 93 -4.12 -9.59 -2.56
N GLN A 94 -3.54 -9.69 -3.76
CA GLN A 94 -2.62 -10.78 -4.13
C GLN A 94 -1.18 -10.48 -3.71
N ALA A 95 -0.87 -9.20 -3.44
CA ALA A 95 0.44 -8.74 -3.01
C ALA A 95 0.34 -7.42 -2.24
N SER A 96 1.41 -7.08 -1.50
CA SER A 96 1.50 -5.86 -0.72
C SER A 96 0.56 -5.84 0.51
N TYR A 97 0.45 -4.69 1.13
CA TYR A 97 -0.29 -4.43 2.36
C TYR A 97 -1.27 -3.26 2.21
N LEU A 98 -1.50 -2.84 0.97
CA LEU A 98 -2.45 -1.79 0.64
C LEU A 98 -3.70 -2.46 0.09
N ILE A 99 -4.80 -2.33 0.82
CA ILE A 99 -6.08 -2.93 0.44
C ILE A 99 -7.06 -1.86 0.01
N PHE A 100 -7.90 -2.18 -0.97
CA PHE A 100 -9.04 -1.36 -1.33
C PHE A 100 -10.30 -1.85 -0.61
N LEU A 101 -11.01 -0.90 -0.04
CA LEU A 101 -12.32 -1.07 0.56
C LEU A 101 -13.36 -0.60 -0.46
N ASP A 102 -14.22 -1.49 -0.89
CA ASP A 102 -15.39 -1.18 -1.70
C ASP A 102 -16.51 -0.71 -0.77
N CYS A 103 -16.79 0.58 -0.80
CA CYS A 103 -17.76 1.24 0.07
C CYS A 103 -19.06 1.63 -0.67
N ARG A 104 -19.24 1.17 -1.92
CA ARG A 104 -20.38 1.58 -2.77
C ARG A 104 -21.73 1.19 -2.19
N GLU A 105 -21.80 0.12 -1.41
CA GLU A 105 -23.06 -0.29 -0.74
C GLU A 105 -23.50 0.65 0.39
N LEU A 106 -22.63 1.58 0.83
CA LEU A 106 -23.03 2.66 1.74
C LEU A 106 -23.92 3.72 1.07
N GLY A 107 -23.99 3.75 -0.25
CA GLY A 107 -24.81 4.70 -1.02
C GLY A 107 -24.33 6.15 -0.93
N LEU A 108 -23.06 6.38 -0.56
CA LEU A 108 -22.46 7.70 -0.37
C LEU A 108 -21.72 8.16 -1.62
N ASN A 109 -21.81 9.44 -1.95
CA ASN A 109 -20.90 10.03 -2.92
C ASN A 109 -19.48 10.15 -2.34
N GLN A 110 -18.47 10.41 -3.19
CA GLN A 110 -17.05 10.43 -2.74
C GLN A 110 -16.77 11.45 -1.63
N LYS A 111 -17.42 12.60 -1.66
CA LYS A 111 -17.24 13.64 -0.63
C LYS A 111 -17.82 13.19 0.73
N GLU A 112 -19.00 12.62 0.70
CA GLU A 112 -19.64 12.06 1.90
C GLU A 112 -18.84 10.87 2.45
N LEU A 113 -18.29 10.04 1.57
CA LEU A 113 -17.41 8.93 1.94
C LEU A 113 -16.14 9.44 2.61
N ASN A 114 -15.51 10.46 2.06
CA ASN A 114 -14.35 11.09 2.67
C ASN A 114 -14.67 11.68 4.05
N ASN A 115 -15.81 12.35 4.20
CA ASN A 115 -16.22 12.88 5.49
C ASN A 115 -16.46 11.77 6.52
N LEU A 116 -17.11 10.66 6.13
CA LEU A 116 -17.27 9.48 6.99
C LEU A 116 -15.93 8.97 7.52
N PHE A 117 -14.93 8.84 6.63
CA PHE A 117 -13.63 8.32 7.07
C PHE A 117 -12.83 9.33 7.87
N VAL A 118 -12.76 10.60 7.45
CA VAL A 118 -11.88 11.61 8.07
C VAL A 118 -12.52 12.23 9.31
N GLU A 119 -13.77 12.70 9.20
CA GLU A 119 -14.42 13.45 10.27
C GLU A 119 -15.08 12.52 11.28
N ASP A 120 -15.81 11.49 10.82
CA ASP A 120 -16.58 10.64 11.73
C ASP A 120 -15.73 9.49 12.30
N ALA A 121 -14.96 8.80 11.46
CA ALA A 121 -14.12 7.68 11.87
C ALA A 121 -12.70 8.10 12.30
N HIS A 122 -12.26 9.32 12.05
CA HIS A 122 -10.90 9.83 12.30
C HIS A 122 -9.80 8.98 11.64
N LEU A 123 -10.06 8.56 10.39
CA LEU A 123 -9.17 7.74 9.57
C LEU A 123 -8.80 8.48 8.28
N ALA A 124 -7.59 9.02 8.21
CA ALA A 124 -7.07 9.69 7.03
C ALA A 124 -6.55 8.65 6.01
N LEU A 125 -7.45 8.10 5.20
CA LEU A 125 -7.12 7.15 4.14
C LEU A 125 -6.95 7.86 2.79
N ASN A 126 -6.35 7.16 1.82
CA ASN A 126 -6.38 7.63 0.44
C ASN A 126 -7.73 7.30 -0.21
N GLU A 127 -8.37 8.29 -0.78
CA GLU A 127 -9.57 8.06 -1.61
C GLU A 127 -9.23 7.37 -2.92
N GLY A 128 -10.13 6.52 -3.39
CA GLY A 128 -9.92 5.72 -4.60
C GLY A 128 -9.79 6.57 -5.87
N THR A 129 -10.45 7.71 -5.96
CA THR A 129 -10.38 8.64 -7.09
C THR A 129 -8.98 9.19 -7.36
N THR A 130 -8.09 9.19 -6.36
CA THR A 130 -6.66 9.49 -6.54
C THR A 130 -5.99 8.53 -7.54
N PHE A 131 -6.55 7.35 -7.76
CA PHE A 131 -6.01 6.30 -8.63
C PHE A 131 -6.77 6.16 -9.98
N GLY A 132 -7.77 7.01 -10.22
CA GLY A 132 -8.58 7.02 -11.45
C GLY A 132 -10.07 7.13 -11.15
N LYS A 133 -10.86 7.39 -12.19
CA LYS A 133 -12.33 7.55 -12.07
C LYS A 133 -13.02 6.29 -11.54
N GLU A 134 -12.50 5.14 -11.87
CA GLU A 134 -12.98 3.83 -11.42
C GLU A 134 -12.84 3.60 -9.92
N GLY A 135 -12.06 4.45 -9.26
CA GLY A 135 -11.88 4.45 -7.81
C GLY A 135 -12.97 5.17 -7.02
N GLU A 136 -14.00 5.71 -7.67
CA GLU A 136 -15.13 6.33 -6.98
C GLU A 136 -15.87 5.29 -6.12
N GLY A 137 -16.16 5.65 -4.88
CA GLY A 137 -16.75 4.75 -3.89
C GLY A 137 -15.76 3.79 -3.21
N PHE A 138 -14.46 3.94 -3.48
CA PHE A 138 -13.41 3.14 -2.84
C PHE A 138 -12.52 3.98 -1.92
N MET A 139 -12.01 3.32 -0.87
CA MET A 139 -10.97 3.87 0.02
C MET A 139 -9.80 2.90 0.11
N ARG A 140 -8.55 3.41 0.20
CA ARG A 140 -7.36 2.55 0.31
C ARG A 140 -6.78 2.57 1.71
N LEU A 141 -6.84 1.43 2.39
CA LEU A 141 -6.33 1.22 3.74
C LEU A 141 -4.93 0.58 3.71
N ASN A 142 -4.02 1.09 4.54
CA ASN A 142 -2.72 0.47 4.83
C ASN A 142 -2.85 -0.39 6.09
N ILE A 143 -2.62 -1.69 5.96
CA ILE A 143 -2.72 -2.67 7.06
C ILE A 143 -1.37 -3.13 7.61
N ALA A 144 -0.26 -2.55 7.13
CA ALA A 144 1.08 -2.82 7.65
C ALA A 144 1.35 -2.00 8.93
N CYS A 145 0.52 -2.21 9.94
CA CYS A 145 0.60 -1.58 11.25
C CYS A 145 0.41 -2.63 12.35
N PRO A 146 0.73 -2.30 13.62
CA PRO A 146 0.43 -3.19 14.74
C PRO A 146 -1.06 -3.56 14.79
N ARG A 147 -1.37 -4.82 15.12
CA ARG A 147 -2.74 -5.33 15.20
C ARG A 147 -3.66 -4.43 16.05
N ALA A 148 -3.19 -3.96 17.20
CA ALA A 148 -3.98 -3.08 18.07
C ALA A 148 -4.37 -1.76 17.38
N THR A 149 -3.50 -1.22 16.51
CA THR A 149 -3.81 -0.02 15.71
C THR A 149 -4.88 -0.32 14.67
N LEU A 150 -4.79 -1.47 14.00
CA LEU A 150 -5.77 -1.92 13.02
C LEU A 150 -7.14 -2.18 13.66
N GLU A 151 -7.16 -2.85 14.80
CA GLU A 151 -8.40 -3.08 15.59
C GLU A 151 -9.07 -1.77 16.00
N LYS A 152 -8.29 -0.82 16.49
CA LYS A 152 -8.81 0.51 16.84
C LYS A 152 -9.42 1.20 15.63
N ALA A 153 -8.72 1.19 14.49
CA ALA A 153 -9.19 1.81 13.25
C ALA A 153 -10.51 1.18 12.76
N LEU A 154 -10.61 -0.14 12.76
CA LEU A 154 -11.83 -0.83 12.33
C LEU A 154 -13.01 -0.57 13.26
N LYS A 155 -12.78 -0.50 14.58
CA LYS A 155 -13.82 -0.11 15.56
C LYS A 155 -14.30 1.32 15.37
N GLN A 156 -13.40 2.26 15.08
CA GLN A 156 -13.77 3.64 14.76
C GLN A 156 -14.64 3.70 13.49
N LEU A 157 -14.27 2.94 12.45
CA LEU A 157 -15.05 2.85 11.22
C LEU A 157 -16.43 2.24 11.47
N GLU A 158 -16.52 1.15 12.24
CA GLU A 158 -17.79 0.52 12.62
C GLU A 158 -18.71 1.52 13.32
N GLN A 159 -18.19 2.24 14.32
CA GLN A 159 -18.96 3.25 15.05
C GLN A 159 -19.45 4.37 14.12
N ALA A 160 -18.60 4.85 13.22
CA ALA A 160 -18.97 5.91 12.27
C ALA A 160 -20.06 5.47 11.29
N VAL A 161 -20.00 4.21 10.82
CA VAL A 161 -21.02 3.64 9.92
C VAL A 161 -22.35 3.43 10.66
N ASN A 162 -22.32 2.92 11.90
CA ASN A 162 -23.52 2.61 12.68
C ASN A 162 -24.24 3.84 13.23
N ASN A 163 -23.54 4.97 13.35
CA ASN A 163 -24.12 6.25 13.82
C ASN A 163 -24.81 7.06 12.70
N ARG A 164 -24.88 6.53 11.51
CA ARG A 164 -25.58 7.14 10.37
C ARG A 164 -26.96 6.57 10.19
#